data_869787feac8c950d004471294f31c76d
#
_entry.id   869787feac8c950d004471294f31c76d
#
_cell.length_a   1.000
_cell.length_b   1.000
_cell.length_c   1.000
_cell.angle_alpha   90.00
_cell.angle_beta   90.00
_cell.angle_gamma   90.00
#
_symmetry.space_group_name_H-M   'P 1'
#
loop_
_entity.id
_entity.type
_entity.pdbx_description
1 polymer ?
#
loop_
_entity_poly.entity_id
_entity_poly.type
_entity_poly.pdbx_seq_one_letter_code
_entity_poly.pdbx_strand_id
1 'polypeptide(L)'
;ALPLQGGGNGDLFSNDTSNYEAILTDAQLDAWIEKIMHAPLVRIDTETTGLDVMNEQLVGISFSVEAHQAKYLPLAHHYPGAPDQLNREYALQKLKPWLESAQHKKLGQNLKYDQHIFANHGIALAGVAEDTLLQSYVLESHKPHDMGNLALRHLGMNTISYAEVVGKGAKQIGFDQVDLDTATKYSAEDADITLQLHQTLSPQLLGRLAYV
;
A
#
# COMPACT_ATOMS: atom_id res chain seq x y z
N ALA A 1 48.91 21.35 10.56
CA ALA A 1 48.07 20.39 9.93
C ALA A 1 46.85 20.10 10.84
N LEU A 2 45.68 20.62 10.48
CA LEU A 2 44.41 20.37 11.17
C LEU A 2 43.71 19.19 10.47
N PRO A 3 43.10 18.24 11.19
CA PRO A 3 42.38 17.15 10.58
C PRO A 3 41.03 17.66 10.06
N LEU A 4 40.71 17.31 8.81
CA LEU A 4 39.42 17.50 8.21
C LEU A 4 38.39 16.62 8.94
N GLN A 5 37.40 17.22 9.57
CA GLN A 5 36.20 16.56 10.06
C GLN A 5 35.38 16.08 8.87
N GLY A 6 35.15 14.78 8.80
CA GLY A 6 34.24 14.17 7.86
C GLY A 6 32.82 14.66 8.12
N GLY A 7 32.23 15.31 7.13
CA GLY A 7 30.82 15.67 7.13
C GLY A 7 29.97 14.41 7.12
N GLY A 8 29.17 14.21 8.16
CA GLY A 8 28.13 13.23 8.17
C GLY A 8 27.11 13.55 7.08
N ASN A 9 26.84 12.62 6.19
CA ASN A 9 25.64 12.66 5.35
C ASN A 9 24.45 12.58 6.30
N GLY A 10 23.87 13.73 6.59
CA GLY A 10 22.57 13.79 7.23
C GLY A 10 21.55 13.19 6.26
N ASP A 11 20.84 12.19 6.72
CA ASP A 11 19.62 11.69 6.09
C ASP A 11 18.63 12.83 5.93
N LEU A 12 18.61 13.42 4.72
CA LEU A 12 17.75 14.58 4.41
C LEU A 12 16.29 14.18 4.16
N PHE A 13 15.93 12.89 4.29
CA PHE A 13 14.59 12.37 3.99
C PHE A 13 14.21 11.25 4.98
N SER A 14 14.17 11.53 6.27
CA SER A 14 13.41 10.67 7.16
C SER A 14 11.92 10.99 6.95
N ASN A 15 11.25 10.23 6.10
CA ASN A 15 9.80 10.12 6.20
C ASN A 15 9.50 9.69 7.62
N ASP A 16 8.63 10.42 8.32
CA ASP A 16 8.18 10.00 9.65
C ASP A 16 7.36 8.71 9.50
N THR A 17 8.03 7.57 9.64
CA THR A 17 7.44 6.23 9.54
C THR A 17 6.94 5.72 10.90
N SER A 18 6.83 6.58 11.89
CA SER A 18 6.50 6.23 13.27
C SER A 18 5.15 5.51 13.42
N ASN A 19 4.25 5.66 12.44
CA ASN A 19 2.91 5.09 12.45
C ASN A 19 2.71 3.89 11.51
N TYR A 20 3.80 3.28 11.02
CA TYR A 20 3.76 2.12 10.15
C TYR A 20 3.98 0.84 10.98
N GLU A 21 2.96 0.01 11.05
CA GLU A 21 2.99 -1.19 11.90
C GLU A 21 2.38 -2.40 11.21
N ALA A 22 2.91 -3.59 11.54
CA ALA A 22 2.32 -4.86 11.14
C ALA A 22 1.15 -5.26 12.06
N ILE A 23 0.11 -5.87 11.48
CA ILE A 23 -0.99 -6.52 12.21
C ILE A 23 -0.64 -8.00 12.35
N LEU A 24 -0.23 -8.43 13.53
CA LEU A 24 0.22 -9.81 13.80
C LEU A 24 -0.72 -10.60 14.69
N THR A 25 -1.62 -9.92 15.39
CA THR A 25 -2.53 -10.56 16.34
C THR A 25 -3.99 -10.31 15.98
N ASP A 26 -4.86 -11.21 16.45
CA ASP A 26 -6.30 -11.10 16.25
C ASP A 26 -6.88 -9.81 16.86
N ALA A 27 -6.39 -9.43 18.04
CA ALA A 27 -6.80 -8.19 18.69
C ALA A 27 -6.42 -6.93 17.89
N GLN A 28 -5.24 -6.93 17.25
CA GLN A 28 -4.83 -5.84 16.36
C GLN A 28 -5.70 -5.79 15.09
N LEU A 29 -6.04 -6.97 14.54
CA LEU A 29 -6.93 -7.05 13.38
C LEU A 29 -8.34 -6.54 13.72
N ASP A 30 -8.90 -6.94 14.87
CA ASP A 30 -10.20 -6.47 15.32
C ASP A 30 -10.26 -4.96 15.51
N ALA A 31 -9.27 -4.41 16.19
CA ALA A 31 -9.16 -2.96 16.38
C ALA A 31 -9.04 -2.21 15.03
N TRP A 32 -8.32 -2.80 14.06
CA TRP A 32 -8.18 -2.21 12.74
C TRP A 32 -9.47 -2.31 11.92
N ILE A 33 -10.17 -3.45 11.96
CA ILE A 33 -11.47 -3.62 11.30
C ILE A 33 -12.46 -2.57 11.84
N GLU A 34 -12.53 -2.37 13.15
CA GLU A 34 -13.39 -1.33 13.72
C GLU A 34 -13.03 0.06 13.18
N LYS A 35 -11.75 0.38 13.06
CA LYS A 35 -11.29 1.66 12.53
C LYS A 35 -11.71 1.85 11.06
N ILE A 36 -11.50 0.85 10.19
CA ILE A 36 -11.87 0.94 8.77
C ILE A 36 -13.37 0.93 8.53
N MET A 37 -14.16 0.32 9.41
CA MET A 37 -15.62 0.34 9.35
C MET A 37 -16.20 1.75 9.52
N HIS A 38 -15.51 2.62 10.24
CA HIS A 38 -15.96 4.00 10.50
C HIS A 38 -15.25 5.04 9.61
N ALA A 39 -14.22 4.65 8.88
CA ALA A 39 -13.49 5.57 8.03
C ALA A 39 -14.30 5.94 6.77
N PRO A 40 -14.32 7.22 6.36
CA PRO A 40 -15.05 7.67 5.19
C PRO A 40 -14.45 7.15 3.87
N LEU A 41 -13.15 6.89 3.87
CA LEU A 41 -12.38 6.35 2.76
C LEU A 41 -11.20 5.58 3.32
N VAL A 42 -10.95 4.39 2.80
CA VAL A 42 -9.80 3.55 3.19
C VAL A 42 -8.98 3.21 1.95
N ARG A 43 -7.69 3.51 2.03
CA ARG A 43 -6.75 3.00 1.05
C ARG A 43 -6.49 1.52 1.33
N ILE A 44 -6.55 0.70 0.30
CA ILE A 44 -6.25 -0.74 0.35
C ILE A 44 -5.35 -1.12 -0.82
N ASP A 45 -4.44 -2.09 -0.59
CA ASP A 45 -3.58 -2.69 -1.60
C ASP A 45 -3.21 -4.12 -1.22
N THR A 46 -2.86 -4.93 -2.21
CA THR A 46 -2.46 -6.31 -2.02
C THR A 46 -1.02 -6.54 -2.44
N GLU A 47 -0.27 -7.20 -1.56
CA GLU A 47 1.05 -7.73 -1.89
C GLU A 47 0.93 -9.19 -2.31
N THR A 48 1.60 -9.55 -3.38
CA THR A 48 1.50 -10.88 -4.00
C THR A 48 2.87 -11.46 -4.32
N THR A 49 2.91 -12.76 -4.58
CA THR A 49 4.15 -13.46 -4.97
C THR A 49 4.73 -13.00 -6.31
N GLY A 50 3.90 -12.38 -7.17
CA GLY A 50 4.31 -11.85 -8.48
C GLY A 50 3.20 -11.05 -9.17
N LEU A 51 3.28 -10.89 -10.48
CA LEU A 51 2.39 -10.00 -11.24
C LEU A 51 1.31 -10.71 -12.07
N ASP A 52 1.33 -12.04 -12.13
CA ASP A 52 0.31 -12.82 -12.85
C ASP A 52 -0.92 -13.04 -11.98
N VAL A 53 -1.90 -12.15 -12.10
CA VAL A 53 -3.13 -12.16 -11.29
C VAL A 53 -3.88 -13.50 -11.26
N MET A 54 -3.64 -14.39 -12.22
CA MET A 54 -4.33 -15.69 -12.30
C MET A 54 -3.65 -16.77 -11.44
N ASN A 55 -2.37 -16.62 -11.18
CA ASN A 55 -1.55 -17.65 -10.53
C ASN A 55 -0.93 -17.19 -9.20
N GLU A 56 -0.90 -15.88 -8.95
CA GLU A 56 -0.21 -15.33 -7.79
C GLU A 56 -1.00 -15.49 -6.49
N GLN A 57 -0.26 -15.66 -5.41
CA GLN A 57 -0.82 -15.80 -4.07
C GLN A 57 -0.79 -14.47 -3.32
N LEU A 58 -1.83 -14.21 -2.55
CA LEU A 58 -1.88 -13.08 -1.64
C LEU A 58 -0.87 -13.28 -0.49
N VAL A 59 0.08 -12.39 -0.37
CA VAL A 59 1.11 -12.37 0.68
C VAL A 59 0.72 -11.46 1.84
N GLY A 60 0.07 -10.35 1.56
CA GLY A 60 -0.41 -9.43 2.59
C GLY A 60 -1.30 -8.34 2.03
N ILE A 61 -1.85 -7.54 2.93
CA ILE A 61 -2.73 -6.42 2.61
C ILE A 61 -2.26 -5.19 3.38
N SER A 62 -2.11 -4.06 2.70
CA SER A 62 -1.82 -2.79 3.35
C SER A 62 -3.02 -1.86 3.35
N PHE A 63 -3.10 -1.01 4.38
CA PHE A 63 -4.21 -0.09 4.59
C PHE A 63 -3.72 1.26 5.08
N SER A 64 -4.39 2.33 4.67
CA SER A 64 -4.28 3.64 5.31
C SER A 64 -5.64 4.33 5.36
N VAL A 65 -5.91 5.02 6.46
CA VAL A 65 -7.15 5.80 6.68
C VAL A 65 -6.85 7.28 6.93
N GLU A 66 -5.61 7.59 7.23
CA GLU A 66 -5.12 8.92 7.56
C GLU A 66 -3.67 9.04 7.13
N ALA A 67 -3.25 10.21 6.64
CA ALA A 67 -1.87 10.48 6.27
C ALA A 67 -0.91 10.20 7.43
N HIS A 68 0.23 9.61 7.11
CA HIS A 68 1.26 9.17 8.05
C HIS A 68 0.85 8.03 9.00
N GLN A 69 -0.28 7.35 8.73
CA GLN A 69 -0.75 6.17 9.45
C GLN A 69 -1.11 5.06 8.48
N ALA A 70 -0.39 3.97 8.54
CA ALA A 70 -0.65 2.81 7.70
C ALA A 70 -0.38 1.51 8.45
N LYS A 71 -1.07 0.46 8.04
CA LYS A 71 -0.91 -0.89 8.59
C LYS A 71 -0.66 -1.88 7.47
N TYR A 72 0.19 -2.83 7.76
CA TYR A 72 0.39 -4.00 6.92
C TYR A 72 -0.10 -5.26 7.63
N LEU A 73 -0.94 -6.04 6.98
CA LEU A 73 -1.43 -7.33 7.44
C LEU A 73 -0.69 -8.43 6.67
N PRO A 74 0.42 -8.98 7.20
CA PRO A 74 1.11 -10.11 6.58
C PRO A 74 0.30 -11.39 6.76
N LEU A 75 0.24 -12.21 5.71
CA LEU A 75 -0.60 -13.41 5.66
C LEU A 75 0.13 -14.65 5.14
N ALA A 76 1.24 -14.48 4.42
CA ALA A 76 1.95 -15.60 3.79
C ALA A 76 3.45 -15.36 3.59
N HIS A 77 4.10 -14.58 4.46
CA HIS A 77 5.56 -14.50 4.45
C HIS A 77 6.17 -15.82 4.86
N HIS A 78 7.14 -16.28 4.09
CA HIS A 78 7.79 -17.57 4.27
C HIS A 78 9.30 -17.45 4.08
N TYR A 79 10.01 -17.21 5.17
CA TYR A 79 11.49 -17.21 5.22
C TYR A 79 11.98 -17.73 6.58
N PRO A 80 13.27 -18.18 6.70
CA PRO A 80 13.80 -18.66 7.98
C PRO A 80 13.71 -17.60 9.07
N GLY A 81 13.00 -17.90 10.17
CA GLY A 81 12.82 -16.99 11.30
C GLY A 81 11.67 -16.00 11.13
N ALA A 82 10.81 -16.17 10.12
CA ALA A 82 9.60 -15.35 9.98
C ALA A 82 8.74 -15.41 11.25
N PRO A 83 8.26 -14.27 11.77
CA PRO A 83 7.31 -14.25 12.88
C PRO A 83 6.01 -14.97 12.55
N ASP A 84 5.30 -15.41 13.58
CA ASP A 84 3.95 -15.93 13.42
C ASP A 84 3.02 -14.87 12.80
N GLN A 85 2.22 -15.29 11.84
CA GLN A 85 1.26 -14.45 11.14
C GLN A 85 -0.14 -15.01 11.32
N LEU A 86 -1.17 -14.16 11.14
CA LEU A 86 -2.54 -14.64 11.12
C LEU A 86 -2.78 -15.58 9.95
N ASN A 87 -3.60 -16.60 10.16
CA ASN A 87 -4.02 -17.47 9.06
C ASN A 87 -4.77 -16.64 8.00
N ARG A 88 -4.38 -16.79 6.74
CA ARG A 88 -4.89 -15.98 5.62
C ARG A 88 -6.40 -16.12 5.44
N GLU A 89 -6.91 -17.33 5.44
CA GLU A 89 -8.33 -17.61 5.25
C GLU A 89 -9.15 -17.02 6.40
N TYR A 90 -8.67 -17.15 7.62
CA TYR A 90 -9.30 -16.58 8.81
C TYR A 90 -9.35 -15.05 8.74
N ALA A 91 -8.22 -14.41 8.45
CA ALA A 91 -8.14 -12.95 8.34
C ALA A 91 -9.04 -12.41 7.22
N LEU A 92 -9.05 -13.08 6.07
CA LEU A 92 -9.92 -12.72 4.95
C LEU A 92 -11.41 -12.88 5.30
N GLN A 93 -11.80 -13.92 6.04
CA GLN A 93 -13.18 -14.08 6.49
C GLN A 93 -13.62 -12.95 7.42
N LYS A 94 -12.74 -12.48 8.29
CA LYS A 94 -13.03 -11.33 9.17
C LYS A 94 -13.17 -10.02 8.37
N LEU A 95 -12.34 -9.82 7.35
CA LEU A 95 -12.36 -8.64 6.49
C LEU A 95 -13.49 -8.67 5.43
N LYS A 96 -13.99 -9.85 5.07
CA LYS A 96 -14.94 -10.02 3.97
C LYS A 96 -16.17 -9.11 4.05
N PRO A 97 -16.84 -8.94 5.21
CA PRO A 97 -18.00 -8.05 5.29
C PRO A 97 -17.69 -6.60 4.90
N TRP A 98 -16.49 -6.12 5.23
CA TRP A 98 -16.02 -4.79 4.84
C TRP A 98 -15.58 -4.76 3.37
N LEU A 99 -14.82 -5.75 2.91
CA LEU A 99 -14.33 -5.83 1.53
C LEU A 99 -15.48 -5.85 0.52
N GLU A 100 -16.54 -6.60 0.78
CA GLU A 100 -17.70 -6.74 -0.10
C GLU A 100 -18.77 -5.65 0.08
N SER A 101 -18.57 -4.72 1.01
CA SER A 101 -19.53 -3.65 1.25
C SER A 101 -19.37 -2.50 0.25
N ALA A 102 -20.40 -2.21 -0.49
CA ALA A 102 -20.47 -1.04 -1.37
C ALA A 102 -20.56 0.30 -0.60
N GLN A 103 -20.94 0.27 0.68
CA GLN A 103 -21.05 1.47 1.51
C GLN A 103 -19.69 1.96 2.01
N HIS A 104 -18.74 1.03 2.22
CA HIS A 104 -17.40 1.36 2.67
C HIS A 104 -16.50 1.67 1.47
N LYS A 105 -16.16 2.93 1.31
CA LYS A 105 -15.40 3.40 0.14
C LYS A 105 -13.95 2.98 0.21
N LYS A 106 -13.42 2.46 -0.89
CA LYS A 106 -12.03 2.05 -1.08
C LYS A 106 -11.34 2.95 -2.09
N LEU A 107 -10.09 3.22 -1.80
CA LEU A 107 -9.11 3.91 -2.63
C LEU A 107 -7.94 2.97 -2.92
N GLY A 108 -7.36 3.07 -4.09
CA GLY A 108 -6.09 2.40 -4.39
C GLY A 108 -5.34 3.01 -5.56
N GLN A 109 -4.31 2.31 -5.96
CA GLN A 109 -3.53 2.56 -7.16
C GLN A 109 -3.66 1.35 -8.08
N ASN A 110 -4.44 1.42 -9.15
CA ASN A 110 -4.75 0.28 -10.02
C ASN A 110 -5.55 -0.84 -9.34
N LEU A 111 -6.61 -0.47 -8.61
CA LEU A 111 -7.47 -1.41 -7.84
C LEU A 111 -8.05 -2.57 -8.67
N LYS A 112 -8.01 -2.48 -9.98
CA LYS A 112 -8.41 -3.60 -10.85
C LYS A 112 -7.56 -4.85 -10.60
N TYR A 113 -6.27 -4.67 -10.30
CA TYR A 113 -5.39 -5.77 -9.91
C TYR A 113 -5.85 -6.41 -8.60
N ASP A 114 -6.06 -5.61 -7.57
CA ASP A 114 -6.50 -6.07 -6.24
C ASP A 114 -7.86 -6.78 -6.29
N GLN A 115 -8.79 -6.29 -7.12
CA GLN A 115 -10.07 -6.96 -7.35
C GLN A 115 -9.89 -8.39 -7.85
N HIS A 116 -8.94 -8.64 -8.76
CA HIS A 116 -8.64 -9.98 -9.23
C HIS A 116 -8.04 -10.85 -8.14
N ILE A 117 -7.09 -10.32 -7.36
CA ILE A 117 -6.48 -11.06 -6.25
C ILE A 117 -7.54 -11.44 -5.21
N PHE A 118 -8.41 -10.53 -4.79
CA PHE A 118 -9.50 -10.85 -3.87
C PHE A 118 -10.48 -11.87 -4.47
N ALA A 119 -10.80 -11.78 -5.76
CA ALA A 119 -11.67 -12.73 -6.44
C ALA A 119 -11.12 -14.17 -6.41
N ASN A 120 -9.80 -14.35 -6.51
CA ASN A 120 -9.14 -15.66 -6.36
C ASN A 120 -9.36 -16.28 -4.96
N HIS A 121 -9.68 -15.46 -3.96
CA HIS A 121 -10.04 -15.89 -2.60
C HIS A 121 -11.55 -15.89 -2.34
N GLY A 122 -12.38 -15.79 -3.37
CA GLY A 122 -13.85 -15.80 -3.26
C GLY A 122 -14.41 -14.53 -2.60
N ILE A 123 -13.74 -13.38 -2.78
CA ILE A 123 -14.15 -12.08 -2.28
C ILE A 123 -14.40 -11.14 -3.46
N ALA A 124 -15.62 -10.60 -3.54
CA ALA A 124 -16.00 -9.59 -4.52
C ALA A 124 -15.76 -8.18 -3.95
N LEU A 125 -14.57 -7.62 -4.17
CA LEU A 125 -14.25 -6.27 -3.69
C LEU A 125 -15.25 -5.25 -4.22
N ALA A 126 -15.98 -4.60 -3.32
CA ALA A 126 -16.98 -3.59 -3.62
C ALA A 126 -16.65 -2.23 -2.98
N GLY A 127 -17.41 -1.19 -3.36
CA GLY A 127 -17.17 0.16 -2.84
C GLY A 127 -15.88 0.80 -3.36
N VAL A 128 -15.33 0.36 -4.48
CA VAL A 128 -14.22 1.03 -5.17
C VAL A 128 -14.72 2.42 -5.59
N ALA A 129 -14.17 3.44 -4.96
CA ALA A 129 -14.61 4.83 -5.15
C ALA A 129 -13.55 5.67 -5.85
N GLU A 130 -12.29 5.44 -5.55
CA GLU A 130 -11.17 6.28 -5.99
C GLU A 130 -9.98 5.42 -6.43
N ASP A 131 -9.27 5.87 -7.48
CA ASP A 131 -8.07 5.23 -7.98
C ASP A 131 -7.08 6.30 -8.45
N THR A 132 -5.92 6.39 -7.79
CA THR A 132 -4.91 7.41 -8.08
C THR A 132 -4.27 7.25 -9.46
N LEU A 133 -4.21 6.02 -9.99
CA LEU A 133 -3.77 5.79 -11.38
C LEU A 133 -4.72 6.49 -12.35
N LEU A 134 -6.02 6.28 -12.20
CA LEU A 134 -7.04 6.90 -13.05
C LEU A 134 -7.09 8.42 -12.86
N GLN A 135 -6.96 8.91 -11.63
CA GLN A 135 -6.90 10.34 -11.34
C GLN A 135 -5.72 10.99 -12.06
N SER A 136 -4.56 10.36 -12.05
CA SER A 136 -3.38 10.87 -12.74
C SER A 136 -3.52 10.87 -14.26
N TYR A 137 -4.15 9.85 -14.84
CA TYR A 137 -4.45 9.81 -16.28
C TYR A 137 -5.35 10.96 -16.73
N VAL A 138 -6.38 11.27 -15.95
CA VAL A 138 -7.28 12.37 -16.26
C VAL A 138 -6.59 13.74 -16.15
N LEU A 139 -5.69 13.88 -15.17
CA LEU A 139 -4.98 15.15 -14.96
C LEU A 139 -3.83 15.36 -15.94
N GLU A 140 -3.04 14.34 -16.20
CA GLU A 140 -1.75 14.47 -16.89
C GLU A 140 -1.44 13.24 -17.78
N SER A 141 -2.33 12.91 -18.74
CA SER A 141 -2.29 11.69 -19.57
C SER A 141 -0.95 11.41 -20.27
N HIS A 142 -0.11 12.42 -20.43
CA HIS A 142 1.15 12.35 -21.16
C HIS A 142 2.38 12.09 -20.25
N LYS A 143 2.18 11.95 -18.93
CA LYS A 143 3.25 11.74 -17.95
C LYS A 143 3.25 10.31 -17.40
N PRO A 144 4.36 9.85 -16.79
CA PRO A 144 4.38 8.58 -16.06
C PRO A 144 3.37 8.55 -14.90
N HIS A 145 2.71 7.41 -14.71
CA HIS A 145 1.63 7.23 -13.74
C HIS A 145 1.95 6.22 -12.64
N ASP A 146 3.15 5.67 -12.63
CA ASP A 146 3.61 4.84 -11.50
C ASP A 146 3.76 5.67 -10.24
N MET A 147 3.59 5.02 -9.09
CA MET A 147 3.51 5.69 -7.81
C MET A 147 4.76 6.51 -7.47
N GLY A 148 5.96 6.00 -7.76
CA GLY A 148 7.20 6.74 -7.52
C GLY A 148 7.27 8.07 -8.28
N ASN A 149 6.90 8.06 -9.56
CA ASN A 149 6.81 9.29 -10.36
C ASN A 149 5.71 10.24 -9.86
N LEU A 150 4.57 9.70 -9.43
CA LEU A 150 3.49 10.52 -8.86
C LEU A 150 3.90 11.14 -7.54
N ALA A 151 4.51 10.38 -6.63
CA ALA A 151 4.98 10.84 -5.33
C ALA A 151 6.02 11.96 -5.48
N LEU A 152 7.02 11.75 -6.34
CA LEU A 152 8.04 12.76 -6.60
C LEU A 152 7.42 14.05 -7.17
N ARG A 153 6.51 13.92 -8.12
CA ARG A 153 5.94 15.07 -8.84
C ARG A 153 4.92 15.86 -8.01
N HIS A 154 4.09 15.18 -7.24
CA HIS A 154 2.98 15.81 -6.54
C HIS A 154 3.23 16.03 -5.05
N LEU A 155 4.11 15.23 -4.43
CA LEU A 155 4.42 15.31 -3.01
C LEU A 155 5.88 15.72 -2.75
N GLY A 156 6.76 15.71 -3.77
CA GLY A 156 8.19 15.95 -3.60
C GLY A 156 8.92 14.84 -2.84
N MET A 157 8.36 13.63 -2.80
CA MET A 157 8.84 12.49 -2.02
C MET A 157 9.43 11.42 -2.91
N ASN A 158 10.54 10.81 -2.48
CA ASN A 158 11.02 9.55 -3.02
C ASN A 158 10.39 8.40 -2.23
N THR A 159 9.99 7.33 -2.92
CA THR A 159 9.42 6.13 -2.31
C THR A 159 10.39 4.97 -2.40
N ILE A 160 10.24 3.99 -1.52
CA ILE A 160 10.96 2.73 -1.61
C ILE A 160 10.48 2.02 -2.88
N SER A 161 11.39 1.67 -3.78
CA SER A 161 11.01 0.94 -4.99
C SER A 161 10.88 -0.57 -4.70
N TYR A 162 9.99 -1.25 -5.42
CA TYR A 162 9.85 -2.72 -5.33
C TYR A 162 11.19 -3.45 -5.51
N ALA A 163 12.02 -2.96 -6.43
CA ALA A 163 13.34 -3.55 -6.69
C ALA A 163 14.35 -3.38 -5.54
N GLU A 164 14.17 -2.40 -4.67
CA GLU A 164 14.98 -2.27 -3.45
C GLU A 164 14.58 -3.32 -2.42
N VAL A 165 13.33 -3.74 -2.42
CA VAL A 165 12.77 -4.72 -1.47
C VAL A 165 13.08 -6.16 -1.90
N VAL A 166 12.83 -6.51 -3.16
CA VAL A 166 12.96 -7.89 -3.66
C VAL A 166 14.27 -8.17 -4.41
N GLY A 167 15.06 -7.14 -4.69
CA GLY A 167 16.27 -7.27 -5.52
C GLY A 167 15.97 -7.25 -7.02
N LYS A 168 16.99 -7.49 -7.85
CA LYS A 168 16.92 -7.43 -9.32
C LYS A 168 17.58 -8.64 -9.97
N GLY A 169 17.07 -9.02 -11.13
CA GLY A 169 17.65 -10.06 -11.98
C GLY A 169 17.66 -11.43 -11.30
N ALA A 170 18.75 -12.20 -11.48
CA ALA A 170 18.86 -13.57 -10.98
C ALA A 170 18.88 -13.71 -9.43
N LYS A 171 19.01 -12.60 -8.71
CA LYS A 171 18.96 -12.56 -7.24
C LYS A 171 17.61 -12.06 -6.69
N GLN A 172 16.67 -11.79 -7.56
CA GLN A 172 15.35 -11.36 -7.15
C GLN A 172 14.65 -12.49 -6.38
N ILE A 173 14.08 -12.16 -5.24
CA ILE A 173 13.26 -13.04 -4.40
C ILE A 173 11.77 -12.75 -4.60
N GLY A 174 10.91 -13.67 -4.19
CA GLY A 174 9.47 -13.38 -4.07
C GLY A 174 9.20 -12.45 -2.90
N PHE A 175 8.10 -11.70 -2.96
CA PHE A 175 7.73 -10.80 -1.86
C PHE A 175 7.45 -11.56 -0.55
N ASP A 176 6.98 -12.80 -0.65
CA ASP A 176 6.81 -13.74 0.46
C ASP A 176 8.11 -14.10 1.20
N GLN A 177 9.27 -13.86 0.57
CA GLN A 177 10.60 -14.11 1.14
C GLN A 177 11.25 -12.85 1.72
N VAL A 178 10.62 -11.70 1.58
CA VAL A 178 11.08 -10.43 2.17
C VAL A 178 10.86 -10.48 3.68
N ASP A 179 11.85 -10.02 4.45
CA ASP A 179 11.69 -9.90 5.90
C ASP A 179 10.53 -8.95 6.26
N LEU A 180 9.87 -9.25 7.39
CA LEU A 180 8.62 -8.61 7.72
C LEU A 180 8.75 -7.12 8.05
N ASP A 181 9.88 -6.70 8.60
CA ASP A 181 10.10 -5.28 8.90
C ASP A 181 10.24 -4.47 7.61
N THR A 182 11.03 -4.99 6.66
CA THR A 182 11.17 -4.39 5.31
C THR A 182 9.85 -4.40 4.56
N ALA A 183 9.12 -5.52 4.55
CA ALA A 183 7.82 -5.64 3.90
C ALA A 183 6.79 -4.67 4.51
N THR A 184 6.75 -4.57 5.84
CA THR A 184 5.85 -3.65 6.55
C THR A 184 6.15 -2.21 6.17
N LYS A 185 7.43 -1.82 6.18
CA LYS A 185 7.82 -0.45 5.83
C LYS A 185 7.44 -0.11 4.40
N TYR A 186 7.74 -1.00 3.45
CA TYR A 186 7.41 -0.82 2.04
C TYR A 186 5.90 -0.72 1.82
N SER A 187 5.13 -1.72 2.26
CA SER A 187 3.69 -1.80 2.00
C SER A 187 2.89 -0.70 2.72
N ALA A 188 3.32 -0.33 3.93
CA ALA A 188 2.69 0.77 4.66
C ALA A 188 3.03 2.13 4.04
N GLU A 189 4.26 2.34 3.54
CA GLU A 189 4.62 3.54 2.80
C GLU A 189 3.75 3.67 1.53
N ASP A 190 3.60 2.60 0.75
CA ASP A 190 2.76 2.58 -0.44
C ASP A 190 1.31 2.95 -0.12
N ALA A 191 0.79 2.44 0.98
CA ALA A 191 -0.56 2.77 1.43
C ALA A 191 -0.71 4.25 1.80
N ASP A 192 0.21 4.78 2.58
CA ASP A 192 0.21 6.17 3.02
C ASP A 192 0.39 7.13 1.84
N ILE A 193 1.40 6.90 1.00
CA ILE A 193 1.67 7.74 -0.18
C ILE A 193 0.49 7.76 -1.15
N THR A 194 -0.16 6.63 -1.40
CA THR A 194 -1.36 6.58 -2.25
C THR A 194 -2.50 7.43 -1.67
N LEU A 195 -2.71 7.40 -0.35
CA LEU A 195 -3.71 8.25 0.30
C LEU A 195 -3.37 9.73 0.16
N GLN A 196 -2.12 10.13 0.39
CA GLN A 196 -1.66 11.51 0.23
C GLN A 196 -1.75 11.99 -1.23
N LEU A 197 -1.44 11.11 -2.19
CA LEU A 197 -1.64 11.38 -3.62
C LEU A 197 -3.10 11.68 -3.93
N HIS A 198 -4.03 10.84 -3.45
CA HIS A 198 -5.46 11.10 -3.63
C HIS A 198 -5.88 12.44 -3.05
N GLN A 199 -5.43 12.78 -1.84
CA GLN A 199 -5.72 14.07 -1.20
C GLN A 199 -5.21 15.26 -2.01
N THR A 200 -4.13 15.08 -2.77
CA THR A 200 -3.53 16.10 -3.63
C THR A 200 -4.19 16.18 -5.01
N LEU A 201 -4.52 15.03 -5.62
CA LEU A 201 -5.02 14.94 -6.99
C LEU A 201 -6.54 15.21 -7.07
N SER A 202 -7.31 14.73 -6.10
CA SER A 202 -8.79 14.83 -6.11
C SER A 202 -9.29 16.29 -6.17
N PRO A 203 -8.77 17.25 -5.40
CA PRO A 203 -9.18 18.67 -5.53
C PRO A 203 -8.87 19.26 -6.90
N GLN A 204 -7.78 18.83 -7.54
CA GLN A 204 -7.41 19.32 -8.88
C GLN A 204 -8.39 18.82 -9.96
N LEU A 205 -8.88 17.58 -9.81
CA LEU A 205 -9.93 17.02 -10.70
C LEU A 205 -11.23 17.78 -10.55
N LEU A 206 -11.67 18.02 -9.32
CA LEU A 206 -12.90 18.77 -9.03
C LEU A 206 -12.82 20.21 -9.58
N GLY A 207 -11.65 20.85 -9.43
CA GLY A 207 -11.40 22.17 -10.02
C GLY A 207 -11.55 22.18 -11.54
N ARG A 208 -11.06 21.16 -12.25
CA ARG A 208 -11.22 21.06 -13.71
C ARG A 208 -12.66 20.83 -14.15
N LEU A 209 -13.40 19.99 -13.42
CA LEU A 209 -14.80 19.69 -13.73
C LEU A 209 -15.73 20.91 -13.50
N ALA A 210 -15.36 21.85 -12.64
CA ALA A 210 -16.13 23.06 -12.39
C ALA A 210 -16.08 24.09 -13.55
N TYR A 211 -15.22 23.88 -14.55
CA TYR A 211 -15.08 24.76 -15.72
C TYR A 211 -15.67 24.15 -17.01
N VAL A 212 -16.33 23.00 -16.92
CA VAL A 212 -17.05 22.33 -18.03
C VAL A 212 -18.55 22.43 -17.81
#